data_c4bf60cc5de70f1e61cac0519fa0ed71
#
_entry.id   c4bf60cc5de70f1e61cac0519fa0ed71
#
_cell.length_a   1.000
_cell.length_b   1.000
_cell.length_c   1.000
_cell.angle_alpha   90.00
_cell.angle_beta   90.00
_cell.angle_gamma   90.00
#
_symmetry.space_group_name_H-M   'P 1'
#
loop_
_entity.id
_entity.type
_entity.pdbx_description
1 polymer ?
#
loop_
_entity_poly.entity_id
_entity_poly.type
_entity_poly.pdbx_seq_one_letter_code
_entity_poly.pdbx_strand_id
1 'polypeptide(L)'
;QFPNVVTSIEFERLMSGTGPNPGKLLRPGDGKEIRKIAWFQCAGSRDQQADADFCSSACCMFSIKEALLAKEKTDGQVETSIFYMDMRTFGKDFQRYRDTAEQEHGVRFIRNRVHSVQIPETEGDLKVAYADISGAIHEEDFDLVVLATGQRPPSMTEDLAEITGVDLNPWGFCQAEGFSLSRTRQDGVLLGGSFSGLRDISES
;
A
#
# COMPACT_ATOMS: atom_id res chain seq x y z
N GLN A 1 0.51 -6.44 18.32
CA GLN A 1 0.82 -6.53 16.87
C GLN A 1 0.43 -7.93 16.42
N PHE A 2 -0.32 -8.04 15.34
CA PHE A 2 -0.79 -9.33 14.82
C PHE A 2 0.29 -9.92 13.91
N PRO A 3 0.79 -11.14 14.18
CA PRO A 3 1.94 -11.69 13.44
C PRO A 3 1.72 -11.83 11.92
N ASN A 4 0.45 -12.05 11.50
CA ASN A 4 0.07 -12.21 10.09
C ASN A 4 -0.58 -10.96 9.49
N VAL A 5 -0.39 -9.79 10.12
CA VAL A 5 -0.72 -8.48 9.56
C VAL A 5 0.59 -7.73 9.32
N VAL A 6 0.89 -7.44 8.06
CA VAL A 6 2.15 -6.82 7.62
C VAL A 6 1.87 -5.57 6.81
N THR A 7 2.83 -4.68 6.72
CA THR A 7 2.79 -3.56 5.78
C THR A 7 3.21 -4.00 4.37
N SER A 8 2.90 -3.22 3.34
CA SER A 8 3.37 -3.46 1.96
C SER A 8 4.89 -3.63 1.89
N ILE A 9 5.65 -2.82 2.62
CA ILE A 9 7.12 -2.92 2.66
C ILE A 9 7.58 -4.26 3.26
N GLU A 10 6.94 -4.70 4.35
CA GLU A 10 7.23 -6.00 4.95
C GLU A 10 6.82 -7.15 4.02
N PHE A 11 5.70 -7.01 3.32
CA PHE A 11 5.27 -7.99 2.32
C PHE A 11 6.26 -8.09 1.14
N GLU A 12 6.71 -6.97 0.59
CA GLU A 12 7.79 -6.94 -0.42
C GLU A 12 9.06 -7.64 0.09
N ARG A 13 9.39 -7.46 1.38
CA ARG A 13 10.52 -8.17 2.00
C ARG A 13 10.30 -9.68 2.10
N LEU A 14 9.08 -10.13 2.45
CA LEU A 14 8.72 -11.55 2.45
C LEU A 14 8.83 -12.17 1.04
N MET A 15 8.47 -11.40 0.02
CA MET A 15 8.50 -11.79 -1.38
C MET A 15 9.90 -11.77 -2.00
N SER A 16 10.84 -11.06 -1.41
CA SER A 16 12.20 -10.87 -1.94
C SER A 16 12.98 -12.19 -2.00
N GLY A 17 13.78 -12.37 -3.06
CA GLY A 17 14.72 -13.49 -3.17
C GLY A 17 15.81 -13.51 -2.08
N THR A 18 16.04 -12.36 -1.41
CA THR A 18 16.92 -12.21 -0.24
C THR A 18 16.13 -12.06 1.05
N GLY A 19 14.83 -12.36 1.03
CA GLY A 19 13.94 -12.31 2.18
C GLY A 19 14.17 -13.45 3.17
N PRO A 20 13.35 -13.49 4.23
CA PRO A 20 13.50 -14.51 5.29
C PRO A 20 13.27 -15.93 4.78
N ASN A 21 12.45 -16.11 3.74
CA ASN A 21 12.10 -17.40 3.16
C ASN A 21 12.27 -17.37 1.63
N PRO A 22 13.52 -17.40 1.10
CA PRO A 22 13.77 -17.28 -0.33
C PRO A 22 12.95 -18.27 -1.15
N GLY A 23 12.18 -17.75 -2.11
CA GLY A 23 11.37 -18.56 -3.02
C GLY A 23 10.07 -19.14 -2.44
N LYS A 24 9.76 -18.88 -1.15
CA LYS A 24 8.53 -19.35 -0.51
C LYS A 24 7.76 -18.20 0.11
N LEU A 25 6.45 -18.23 -0.06
CA LEU A 25 5.54 -17.29 0.57
C LEU A 25 4.93 -17.94 1.82
N LEU A 26 5.49 -17.62 2.99
CA LEU A 26 5.09 -18.23 4.26
C LEU A 26 4.58 -17.16 5.23
N ARG A 27 3.63 -17.56 6.08
CA ARG A 27 3.07 -16.72 7.15
C ARG A 27 4.15 -16.33 8.17
N PRO A 28 4.29 -15.06 8.54
CA PRO A 28 5.29 -14.64 9.51
C PRO A 28 5.09 -15.23 10.91
N GLY A 29 3.83 -15.50 11.29
CA GLY A 29 3.49 -15.93 12.65
C GLY A 29 3.80 -17.39 12.96
N ASP A 30 3.62 -18.30 11.98
CA ASP A 30 3.71 -19.75 12.23
C ASP A 30 4.45 -20.53 11.12
N GLY A 31 4.90 -19.84 10.08
CA GLY A 31 5.65 -20.44 8.97
C GLY A 31 4.82 -21.33 8.03
N LYS A 32 3.49 -21.32 8.13
CA LYS A 32 2.61 -22.06 7.22
C LYS A 32 2.57 -21.41 5.85
N GLU A 33 2.22 -22.18 4.83
CA GLU A 33 1.98 -21.68 3.48
C GLU A 33 0.78 -20.72 3.47
N ILE A 34 0.91 -19.65 2.68
CA ILE A 34 -0.15 -18.67 2.50
C ILE A 34 -0.99 -19.06 1.28
N ARG A 35 -2.30 -19.20 1.48
CA ARG A 35 -3.28 -19.53 0.45
C ARG A 35 -4.21 -18.39 0.11
N LYS A 36 -4.41 -17.46 1.06
CA LYS A 36 -5.36 -16.35 0.89
C LYS A 36 -4.84 -15.07 1.51
N ILE A 37 -4.73 -14.01 0.71
CA ILE A 37 -4.17 -12.72 1.12
C ILE A 37 -5.18 -11.60 0.87
N ALA A 38 -5.32 -10.70 1.85
CA ALA A 38 -6.08 -9.47 1.72
C ALA A 38 -5.16 -8.23 1.77
N TRP A 39 -5.32 -7.31 0.82
CA TRP A 39 -4.70 -5.97 0.86
C TRP A 39 -5.74 -4.94 1.29
N PHE A 40 -5.42 -4.16 2.30
CA PHE A 40 -6.26 -3.04 2.76
C PHE A 40 -5.67 -1.72 2.32
N GLN A 41 -6.38 -1.08 1.39
CA GLN A 41 -5.97 0.22 0.86
C GLN A 41 -6.20 1.34 1.86
N CYS A 42 -5.41 2.42 1.70
CA CYS A 42 -5.50 3.63 2.51
C CYS A 42 -5.25 3.42 4.01
N ALA A 43 -4.46 2.41 4.40
CA ALA A 43 -4.03 2.26 5.79
C ALA A 43 -3.13 3.44 6.21
N GLY A 44 -3.62 4.30 7.09
CA GLY A 44 -2.92 5.53 7.51
C GLY A 44 -2.82 6.61 6.44
N SER A 45 -3.67 6.57 5.41
CA SER A 45 -3.83 7.61 4.39
C SER A 45 -5.31 7.93 4.22
N ARG A 46 -5.65 9.15 3.76
CA ARG A 46 -7.02 9.65 3.62
C ARG A 46 -7.78 9.56 4.95
N ASP A 47 -7.07 9.83 6.03
CA ASP A 47 -7.54 9.70 7.39
C ASP A 47 -7.06 10.90 8.23
N GLN A 48 -7.99 11.74 8.65
CA GLN A 48 -7.70 12.91 9.46
C GLN A 48 -7.20 12.55 10.86
N GLN A 49 -7.65 11.42 11.41
CA GLN A 49 -7.19 10.96 12.73
C GLN A 49 -5.73 10.49 12.72
N ALA A 50 -5.23 10.15 11.53
CA ALA A 50 -3.85 9.75 11.32
C ALA A 50 -2.96 10.89 10.81
N ASP A 51 -3.41 12.15 10.84
CA ASP A 51 -2.72 13.32 10.26
C ASP A 51 -2.29 13.10 8.81
N ALA A 52 -3.16 12.46 8.02
CA ALA A 52 -2.91 12.11 6.64
C ALA A 52 -4.21 12.15 5.82
N ASP A 53 -4.81 13.32 5.72
CA ASP A 53 -6.03 13.57 4.96
C ASP A 53 -5.83 13.53 3.43
N PHE A 54 -4.62 13.19 2.98
CA PHE A 54 -4.21 13.08 1.58
C PHE A 54 -4.10 11.63 1.09
N CYS A 55 -4.18 11.44 -0.22
CA CYS A 55 -3.94 10.16 -0.89
C CYS A 55 -2.46 10.02 -1.27
N SER A 56 -1.85 8.90 -0.93
CA SER A 56 -0.44 8.62 -1.28
C SER A 56 -0.21 8.28 -2.76
N SER A 57 -1.25 8.27 -3.59
CA SER A 57 -1.22 8.08 -5.04
C SER A 57 -0.72 6.72 -5.54
N ALA A 58 0.38 6.20 -5.00
CA ALA A 58 1.05 4.99 -5.50
C ALA A 58 0.55 3.66 -4.92
N CYS A 59 -0.06 3.66 -3.71
CA CYS A 59 -0.34 2.41 -2.98
C CYS A 59 -1.30 1.47 -3.72
N CYS A 60 -2.24 1.98 -4.51
CA CYS A 60 -3.13 1.13 -5.29
C CYS A 60 -2.35 0.29 -6.31
N MET A 61 -1.41 0.90 -7.02
CA MET A 61 -0.58 0.20 -8.00
C MET A 61 0.40 -0.77 -7.35
N PHE A 62 0.97 -0.41 -6.18
CA PHE A 62 1.80 -1.32 -5.40
C PHE A 62 1.04 -2.59 -5.01
N SER A 63 -0.17 -2.45 -4.47
CA SER A 63 -0.96 -3.62 -4.07
C SER A 63 -1.37 -4.50 -5.24
N ILE A 64 -1.68 -3.92 -6.41
CA ILE A 64 -1.96 -4.71 -7.62
C ILE A 64 -0.72 -5.48 -8.04
N LYS A 65 0.46 -4.83 -8.08
CA LYS A 65 1.74 -5.48 -8.38
C LYS A 65 2.03 -6.60 -7.38
N GLU A 66 1.91 -6.34 -6.09
CA GLU A 66 2.14 -7.32 -5.03
C GLU A 66 1.22 -8.54 -5.15
N ALA A 67 -0.06 -8.33 -5.46
CA ALA A 67 -1.02 -9.40 -5.67
C ALA A 67 -0.66 -10.28 -6.88
N LEU A 68 -0.23 -9.66 -7.98
CA LEU A 68 0.25 -10.39 -9.17
C LEU A 68 1.53 -11.17 -8.91
N LEU A 69 2.51 -10.56 -8.22
CA LEU A 69 3.74 -11.24 -7.83
C LEU A 69 3.50 -12.42 -6.87
N ALA A 70 2.54 -12.29 -5.95
CA ALA A 70 2.15 -13.38 -5.08
C ALA A 70 1.59 -14.57 -5.88
N LYS A 71 0.73 -14.29 -6.86
CA LYS A 71 0.21 -15.31 -7.77
C LYS A 71 1.31 -15.95 -8.61
N GLU A 72 2.21 -15.16 -9.18
CA GLU A 72 3.35 -15.67 -9.95
C GLU A 72 4.21 -16.62 -9.11
N LYS A 73 4.54 -16.25 -7.87
CA LYS A 73 5.35 -17.07 -6.96
C LYS A 73 4.69 -18.37 -6.50
N THR A 74 3.38 -18.43 -6.58
CA THR A 74 2.59 -19.60 -6.14
C THR A 74 1.94 -20.34 -7.30
N ASP A 75 2.41 -20.12 -8.52
CA ASP A 75 1.82 -20.72 -9.75
C ASP A 75 0.29 -20.51 -9.82
N GLY A 76 -0.19 -19.34 -9.39
CA GLY A 76 -1.60 -18.98 -9.37
C GLY A 76 -2.43 -19.57 -8.24
N GLN A 77 -1.83 -20.31 -7.31
CA GLN A 77 -2.56 -21.03 -6.26
C GLN A 77 -3.09 -20.10 -5.15
N VAL A 78 -2.43 -18.97 -4.89
CA VAL A 78 -2.87 -18.03 -3.86
C VAL A 78 -4.10 -17.24 -4.32
N GLU A 79 -5.11 -17.15 -3.46
CA GLU A 79 -6.22 -16.23 -3.61
C GLU A 79 -5.85 -14.83 -3.13
N THR A 80 -6.13 -13.82 -3.94
CA THR A 80 -5.76 -12.43 -3.65
C THR A 80 -6.98 -11.53 -3.70
N SER A 81 -7.15 -10.69 -2.68
CA SER A 81 -8.28 -9.76 -2.54
C SER A 81 -7.78 -8.37 -2.16
N ILE A 82 -8.16 -7.34 -2.89
CA ILE A 82 -7.82 -5.94 -2.61
C ILE A 82 -9.08 -5.20 -2.18
N PHE A 83 -9.10 -4.75 -0.93
CA PHE A 83 -10.17 -3.93 -0.36
C PHE A 83 -9.84 -2.46 -0.55
N TYR A 84 -10.71 -1.68 -1.17
CA TYR A 84 -10.45 -0.30 -1.55
C TYR A 84 -11.70 0.59 -1.47
N MET A 85 -11.53 1.88 -1.25
CA MET A 85 -12.61 2.87 -1.32
C MET A 85 -12.84 3.33 -2.76
N ASP A 86 -11.77 3.76 -3.42
CA ASP A 86 -11.67 4.01 -4.86
C ASP A 86 -10.28 3.57 -5.35
N MET A 87 -10.21 3.07 -6.56
CA MET A 87 -8.96 2.62 -7.16
C MET A 87 -8.32 3.78 -7.94
N ARG A 88 -7.06 4.06 -7.63
CA ARG A 88 -6.31 5.15 -8.22
C ARG A 88 -5.25 4.61 -9.19
N THR A 89 -5.62 4.58 -10.46
CA THR A 89 -4.81 4.05 -11.57
C THR A 89 -4.57 5.14 -12.62
N PHE A 90 -3.99 6.26 -12.18
CA PHE A 90 -3.91 7.50 -12.98
C PHE A 90 -2.80 7.50 -14.03
N GLY A 91 -1.81 6.62 -13.91
CA GLY A 91 -0.70 6.54 -14.86
C GLY A 91 -1.12 5.93 -16.20
N LYS A 92 -0.26 6.15 -17.21
CA LYS A 92 -0.44 5.53 -18.52
C LYS A 92 -0.47 4.00 -18.40
N ASP A 93 -1.48 3.38 -18.97
CA ASP A 93 -1.72 1.94 -18.96
C ASP A 93 -2.03 1.31 -17.58
N PHE A 94 -2.10 2.07 -16.49
CA PHE A 94 -2.34 1.57 -15.14
C PHE A 94 -3.76 0.99 -14.99
N GLN A 95 -4.75 1.60 -15.64
CA GLN A 95 -6.10 1.03 -15.66
C GLN A 95 -6.11 -0.33 -16.36
N ARG A 96 -5.43 -0.47 -17.49
CA ARG A 96 -5.31 -1.75 -18.20
C ARG A 96 -4.60 -2.81 -17.33
N TYR A 97 -3.55 -2.41 -16.62
CA TYR A 97 -2.85 -3.29 -15.68
C TYR A 97 -3.77 -3.82 -14.56
N ARG A 98 -4.61 -2.94 -14.01
CA ARG A 98 -5.64 -3.31 -13.04
C ARG A 98 -6.67 -4.27 -13.65
N ASP A 99 -7.16 -3.99 -14.85
CA ASP A 99 -8.16 -4.81 -15.52
C ASP A 99 -7.61 -6.20 -15.89
N THR A 100 -6.36 -6.28 -16.34
CA THR A 100 -5.63 -7.54 -16.54
C THR A 100 -5.49 -8.33 -15.24
N ALA A 101 -5.15 -7.67 -14.13
CA ALA A 101 -5.06 -8.31 -12.82
C ALA A 101 -6.40 -8.97 -12.40
N GLU A 102 -7.53 -8.31 -12.67
CA GLU A 102 -8.85 -8.85 -12.37
C GLU A 102 -9.26 -9.97 -13.33
N GLN A 103 -9.17 -9.71 -14.65
CA GLN A 103 -9.77 -10.57 -15.67
C GLN A 103 -8.92 -11.79 -16.02
N GLU A 104 -7.59 -11.63 -16.06
CA GLU A 104 -6.67 -12.68 -16.49
C GLU A 104 -6.03 -13.42 -15.31
N HIS A 105 -5.78 -12.71 -14.21
CA HIS A 105 -5.10 -13.28 -13.03
C HIS A 105 -6.04 -13.55 -11.85
N GLY A 106 -7.32 -13.16 -11.92
CA GLY A 106 -8.31 -13.45 -10.90
C GLY A 106 -8.03 -12.75 -9.55
N VAL A 107 -7.43 -11.56 -9.58
CA VAL A 107 -7.33 -10.70 -8.39
C VAL A 107 -8.71 -10.15 -8.08
N ARG A 108 -9.21 -10.37 -6.89
CA ARG A 108 -10.52 -9.88 -6.46
C ARG A 108 -10.41 -8.43 -6.00
N PHE A 109 -11.24 -7.56 -6.55
CA PHE A 109 -11.35 -6.15 -6.16
C PHE A 109 -12.65 -5.92 -5.41
N ILE A 110 -12.57 -5.63 -4.11
CA ILE A 110 -13.72 -5.47 -3.22
C ILE A 110 -13.81 -4.01 -2.79
N ARG A 111 -14.80 -3.29 -3.31
CA ARG A 111 -15.02 -1.88 -2.98
C ARG A 111 -15.62 -1.75 -1.60
N ASN A 112 -14.76 -1.67 -0.61
CA ASN A 112 -15.13 -1.52 0.78
C ASN A 112 -13.98 -0.94 1.61
N ARG A 113 -14.29 -0.25 2.70
CA ARG A 113 -13.33 0.05 3.77
C ARG A 113 -13.54 -0.97 4.89
N VAL A 114 -12.59 -1.87 5.07
CA VAL A 114 -12.64 -2.87 6.13
C VAL A 114 -12.68 -2.19 7.50
N HIS A 115 -13.60 -2.62 8.35
CA HIS A 115 -13.77 -2.04 9.68
C HIS A 115 -12.81 -2.65 10.71
N SER A 116 -12.60 -3.97 10.63
CA SER A 116 -11.79 -4.67 11.62
C SER A 116 -11.20 -5.96 11.08
N VAL A 117 -10.07 -6.32 11.66
CA VAL A 117 -9.47 -7.65 11.55
C VAL A 117 -9.52 -8.26 12.93
N GLN A 118 -10.05 -9.47 13.03
CA GLN A 118 -10.11 -10.23 14.26
C GLN A 118 -9.16 -11.41 14.18
N ILE A 119 -8.50 -11.72 15.29
CA ILE A 119 -7.82 -13.00 15.46
C ILE A 119 -8.81 -13.92 16.16
N PRO A 120 -9.16 -15.08 15.57
CA PRO A 120 -9.91 -16.10 16.28
C PRO A 120 -9.17 -16.55 17.54
N GLU A 121 -9.89 -16.95 18.58
CA GLU A 121 -9.31 -17.44 19.86
C GLU A 121 -8.47 -18.71 19.68
N THR A 122 -8.72 -19.46 18.63
CA THR A 122 -7.93 -20.63 18.23
C THR A 122 -6.91 -20.21 17.19
N GLU A 123 -5.64 -20.64 17.31
CA GLU A 123 -4.58 -20.44 16.33
C GLU A 123 -5.08 -20.56 14.90
N GLY A 124 -5.09 -19.49 14.14
CA GLY A 124 -5.69 -19.57 12.83
C GLY A 124 -5.57 -18.30 12.00
N ASP A 125 -6.42 -18.27 11.03
CA ASP A 125 -6.51 -17.27 10.01
C ASP A 125 -7.11 -15.97 10.56
N LEU A 126 -6.78 -14.86 9.90
CA LEU A 126 -7.33 -13.55 10.26
C LEU A 126 -8.75 -13.44 9.72
N LYS A 127 -9.72 -13.18 10.57
CA LYS A 127 -11.10 -12.95 10.17
C LYS A 127 -11.31 -11.48 9.79
N VAL A 128 -11.76 -11.27 8.57
CA VAL A 128 -12.06 -9.94 8.01
C VAL A 128 -13.56 -9.80 7.84
N ALA A 129 -14.14 -8.80 8.51
CA ALA A 129 -15.54 -8.45 8.36
C ALA A 129 -15.69 -7.18 7.51
N TYR A 130 -16.55 -7.25 6.51
CA TYR A 130 -16.86 -6.12 5.62
C TYR A 130 -18.32 -6.15 5.16
N ALA A 131 -18.85 -4.98 4.80
CA ALA A 131 -20.19 -4.89 4.22
C ALA A 131 -20.07 -4.75 2.69
N ASP A 132 -20.90 -5.42 1.92
CA ASP A 132 -20.97 -5.20 0.48
C ASP A 132 -21.81 -3.95 0.13
N ILE A 133 -21.95 -3.68 -1.16
CA ILE A 133 -22.69 -2.51 -1.67
C ILE A 133 -24.19 -2.56 -1.29
N SER A 134 -24.73 -3.74 -0.99
CA SER A 134 -26.12 -3.92 -0.53
C SER A 134 -26.26 -3.69 0.98
N GLY A 135 -25.15 -3.58 1.71
CA GLY A 135 -25.09 -3.51 3.16
C GLY A 135 -25.07 -4.87 3.85
N ALA A 136 -25.01 -5.97 3.10
CA ALA A 136 -24.85 -7.31 3.69
C ALA A 136 -23.44 -7.48 4.26
N ILE A 137 -23.37 -8.02 5.49
CA ILE A 137 -22.10 -8.26 6.16
C ILE A 137 -21.55 -9.62 5.72
N HIS A 138 -20.31 -9.61 5.29
CA HIS A 138 -19.53 -10.78 4.94
C HIS A 138 -18.38 -10.95 5.94
N GLU A 139 -18.08 -12.19 6.28
CA GLU A 139 -16.90 -12.58 7.04
C GLU A 139 -16.09 -13.56 6.21
N GLU A 140 -14.82 -13.27 6.03
CA GLU A 140 -13.88 -14.14 5.32
C GLU A 140 -12.59 -14.32 6.11
N ASP A 141 -12.05 -15.54 6.07
CA ASP A 141 -10.76 -15.84 6.68
C ASP A 141 -9.62 -15.66 5.68
N PHE A 142 -8.52 -15.09 6.17
CA PHE A 142 -7.31 -14.82 5.38
C PHE A 142 -6.07 -15.29 6.15
N ASP A 143 -5.11 -15.87 5.45
CA ASP A 143 -3.82 -16.26 6.01
C ASP A 143 -2.94 -15.06 6.33
N LEU A 144 -3.02 -14.01 5.51
CA LEU A 144 -2.23 -12.80 5.62
C LEU A 144 -3.06 -11.57 5.26
N VAL A 145 -2.87 -10.51 6.02
CA VAL A 145 -3.39 -9.18 5.70
C VAL A 145 -2.21 -8.25 5.45
N VAL A 146 -2.24 -7.55 4.32
CA VAL A 146 -1.26 -6.55 3.92
C VAL A 146 -1.88 -5.16 4.03
N LEU A 147 -1.29 -4.31 4.86
CA LEU A 147 -1.69 -2.92 4.99
C LEU A 147 -0.97 -2.08 3.92
N ALA A 148 -1.72 -1.56 2.96
CA ALA A 148 -1.21 -0.61 1.97
C ALA A 148 -1.01 0.76 2.63
N THR A 149 0.09 0.87 3.38
CA THR A 149 0.50 2.10 4.04
C THR A 149 0.97 3.10 3.00
N GLY A 150 0.56 4.35 3.17
CA GLY A 150 0.91 5.41 2.24
C GLY A 150 2.33 5.94 2.39
N GLN A 151 2.66 6.92 1.56
CA GLN A 151 3.90 7.69 1.67
C GLN A 151 3.71 8.82 2.69
N ARG A 152 4.74 9.06 3.48
CA ARG A 152 4.83 10.20 4.40
C ARG A 152 6.21 10.84 4.30
N PRO A 153 6.32 12.14 4.59
CA PRO A 153 7.63 12.75 4.76
C PRO A 153 8.40 12.05 5.90
N PRO A 154 9.72 11.93 5.79
CA PRO A 154 10.53 11.42 6.90
C PRO A 154 10.51 12.38 8.10
N SER A 155 10.75 11.88 9.31
CA SER A 155 10.73 12.66 10.55
C SER A 155 11.75 13.81 10.60
N MET A 156 12.81 13.74 9.77
CA MET A 156 13.86 14.79 9.70
C MET A 156 13.54 15.92 8.72
N THR A 157 12.34 15.97 8.16
CA THR A 157 12.00 16.93 7.08
C THR A 157 12.03 18.37 7.57
N GLU A 158 11.58 18.62 8.79
CA GLU A 158 11.61 19.97 9.39
C GLU A 158 13.04 20.45 9.61
N ASP A 159 13.92 19.62 10.18
CA ASP A 159 15.33 19.92 10.35
C ASP A 159 16.03 20.19 9.01
N LEU A 160 15.71 19.36 8.00
CA LEU A 160 16.24 19.53 6.66
C LEU A 160 15.78 20.86 6.03
N ALA A 161 14.53 21.23 6.21
CA ALA A 161 13.98 22.49 5.72
C ALA A 161 14.64 23.69 6.40
N GLU A 162 14.88 23.63 7.70
CA GLU A 162 15.60 24.67 8.45
C GLU A 162 17.03 24.85 7.93
N ILE A 163 17.77 23.74 7.75
CA ILE A 163 19.16 23.77 7.28
C ILE A 163 19.26 24.29 5.84
N THR A 164 18.34 23.90 4.97
CA THR A 164 18.42 24.20 3.53
C THR A 164 17.66 25.46 3.12
N GLY A 165 16.81 25.99 4.00
CA GLY A 165 15.97 27.16 3.73
C GLY A 165 14.81 26.93 2.76
N VAL A 166 14.40 25.66 2.58
CA VAL A 166 13.26 25.32 1.71
C VAL A 166 11.93 25.43 2.47
N ASP A 167 10.87 25.74 1.75
CA ASP A 167 9.52 25.75 2.31
C ASP A 167 8.89 24.36 2.28
N LEU A 168 8.14 24.02 3.34
CA LEU A 168 7.33 22.79 3.40
C LEU A 168 5.84 23.13 3.22
N ASN A 169 5.10 22.22 2.59
CA ASN A 169 3.65 22.29 2.58
C ASN A 169 3.06 21.82 3.93
N PRO A 170 1.73 21.96 4.16
CA PRO A 170 1.11 21.56 5.42
C PRO A 170 1.29 20.09 5.81
N TRP A 171 1.65 19.24 4.88
CA TRP A 171 1.90 17.80 5.10
C TRP A 171 3.37 17.44 5.24
N GLY A 172 4.27 18.44 5.26
CA GLY A 172 5.70 18.24 5.42
C GLY A 172 6.48 17.87 4.15
N PHE A 173 5.88 17.93 2.97
CA PHE A 173 6.61 17.79 1.70
C PHE A 173 7.20 19.14 1.28
N CYS A 174 8.36 19.10 0.61
CA CYS A 174 8.98 20.31 0.11
C CYS A 174 8.14 20.96 -1.00
N GLN A 175 7.95 22.26 -0.90
CA GLN A 175 7.15 23.04 -1.84
C GLN A 175 8.03 23.50 -3.01
N ALA A 176 7.61 23.15 -4.23
CA ALA A 176 8.21 23.68 -5.45
C ALA A 176 7.73 25.11 -5.73
N GLU A 177 8.55 25.92 -6.37
CA GLU A 177 8.23 27.30 -6.72
C GLU A 177 7.41 27.39 -8.00
N GLY A 178 6.23 28.00 -7.92
CA GLY A 178 5.39 28.33 -9.07
C GLY A 178 5.03 27.10 -9.92
N PHE A 179 5.34 27.15 -11.20
CA PHE A 179 5.12 26.08 -12.17
C PHE A 179 6.34 25.16 -12.36
N SER A 180 7.38 25.31 -11.55
CA SER A 180 8.55 24.44 -11.62
C SER A 180 8.26 23.12 -10.92
N LEU A 181 8.79 22.03 -11.47
CA LEU A 181 8.69 20.70 -10.84
C LEU A 181 9.84 20.44 -9.85
N SER A 182 10.94 21.20 -9.95
CA SER A 182 12.17 20.93 -9.20
C SER A 182 12.81 22.16 -8.55
N ARG A 183 12.38 23.37 -8.86
CA ARG A 183 12.95 24.57 -8.22
C ARG A 183 12.28 24.82 -6.88
N THR A 184 13.09 25.10 -5.88
CA THR A 184 12.62 25.61 -4.59
C THR A 184 12.74 27.13 -4.55
N ARG A 185 12.17 27.76 -3.53
CA ARG A 185 12.35 29.18 -3.25
C ARG A 185 13.80 29.54 -2.91
N GLN A 186 14.57 28.55 -2.44
CA GLN A 186 15.97 28.75 -2.10
C GLN A 186 16.85 28.59 -3.33
N ASP A 187 17.59 29.65 -3.70
CA ASP A 187 18.52 29.62 -4.82
C ASP A 187 19.58 28.53 -4.67
N GLY A 188 19.79 27.77 -5.73
CA GLY A 188 20.77 26.70 -5.77
C GLY A 188 20.30 25.38 -5.12
N VAL A 189 19.12 25.34 -4.52
CA VAL A 189 18.52 24.13 -3.96
C VAL A 189 17.43 23.63 -4.90
N LEU A 190 17.63 22.44 -5.42
CA LEU A 190 16.66 21.72 -6.26
C LEU A 190 16.06 20.55 -5.50
N LEU A 191 14.83 20.24 -5.84
CA LEU A 191 14.13 19.12 -5.23
C LEU A 191 13.76 18.07 -6.30
N GLY A 192 13.68 16.81 -5.87
CA GLY A 192 13.30 15.68 -6.72
C GLY A 192 12.69 14.54 -5.94
N GLY A 193 12.08 13.63 -6.67
CA GLY A 193 11.48 12.43 -6.09
C GLY A 193 10.30 12.70 -5.16
N SER A 194 10.03 11.74 -4.30
CA SER A 194 8.89 11.77 -3.38
C SER A 194 8.97 12.85 -2.30
N PHE A 195 10.09 13.54 -2.15
CA PHE A 195 10.20 14.71 -1.27
C PHE A 195 9.41 15.91 -1.79
N SER A 196 9.20 16.01 -3.11
CA SER A 196 8.36 17.05 -3.72
C SER A 196 6.86 16.79 -3.60
N GLY A 197 6.46 15.63 -3.12
CA GLY A 197 5.07 15.20 -3.00
C GLY A 197 4.90 13.71 -3.23
N LEU A 198 3.65 13.31 -3.27
CA LEU A 198 3.24 11.93 -3.42
C LEU A 198 3.33 11.52 -4.89
N ARG A 199 4.39 10.81 -5.24
CA ARG A 199 4.74 10.42 -6.61
C ARG A 199 5.12 8.95 -6.68
N ASP A 200 4.92 8.37 -7.85
CA ASP A 200 5.54 7.09 -8.20
C ASP A 200 6.97 7.30 -8.76
N ILE A 201 7.63 6.20 -9.09
CA ILE A 201 9.01 6.25 -9.62
C ILE A 201 9.08 6.96 -10.97
N SER A 202 8.04 6.81 -11.79
CA SER A 202 7.99 7.41 -13.12
C SER A 202 7.78 8.93 -13.09
N GLU A 203 7.17 9.41 -12.02
CA GLU A 203 6.88 10.83 -11.78
C GLU A 203 8.00 11.55 -11.02
N SER A 204 9.01 10.79 -10.54
CA SER A 204 10.06 11.27 -9.62
C SER A 204 11.32 11.84 -10.29
#